data_9844c4a20a72dc52a650285a303226aa
#
_entry.id   9844c4a20a72dc52a650285a303226aa
#
_cell.length_a   1.000
_cell.length_b   1.000
_cell.length_c   1.000
_cell.angle_alpha   90.00
_cell.angle_beta   90.00
_cell.angle_gamma   90.00
#
_symmetry.space_group_name_H-M   'P 1'
#
loop_
_entity.id
_entity.type
_entity.pdbx_description
1 polymer ?
#
loop_
_entity_poly.entity_id
_entity_poly.type
_entity_poly.pdbx_seq_one_letter_code
_entity_poly.pdbx_strand_id
1 'polypeptide(L)'
;MPPFNAERHDRLADAAIEVLAHEGARGLTHRAVDAQAAEPPGTTSRYFRTREALTAAVVERVRTLHFADLRRAPSGSVEPGEVADHLAAMVHAAITTNRVRHLAVIELFLEATRRPELHPAMSALRSSQIQLMRDIHRAAGLELAPADAALLVTAITGIVHFALTTPEAIDLRSPDEVRPLVRRAVDLVHTRVARHVA
;
A
#
# COMPACT_ATOMS: atom_id res chain seq x y z
N MET A 1 13.49 -23.95 -22.36
CA MET A 1 12.68 -23.02 -21.55
C MET A 1 13.00 -21.61 -22.02
N PRO A 2 12.02 -20.78 -22.42
CA PRO A 2 12.32 -19.40 -22.76
C PRO A 2 12.94 -18.71 -21.53
N PRO A 3 13.89 -17.76 -21.71
CA PRO A 3 14.52 -17.06 -20.62
C PRO A 3 13.47 -16.32 -19.78
N PHE A 4 13.73 -16.20 -18.48
CA PHE A 4 12.89 -15.41 -17.56
C PHE A 4 12.82 -13.96 -18.07
N ASN A 5 11.60 -13.47 -18.28
CA ASN A 5 11.35 -12.10 -18.72
C ASN A 5 10.78 -11.31 -17.54
N ALA A 6 11.59 -10.45 -16.93
CA ALA A 6 11.21 -9.65 -15.77
C ALA A 6 10.04 -8.70 -16.07
N GLU A 7 10.02 -8.10 -17.25
CA GLU A 7 8.94 -7.19 -17.65
C GLU A 7 7.60 -7.92 -17.76
N ARG A 8 7.59 -9.13 -18.33
CA ARG A 8 6.38 -9.96 -18.40
C ARG A 8 5.96 -10.44 -17.03
N HIS A 9 6.90 -10.80 -16.16
CA HIS A 9 6.63 -11.15 -14.77
C HIS A 9 5.90 -10.00 -14.06
N ASP A 10 6.39 -8.78 -14.22
CA ASP A 10 5.81 -7.59 -13.62
C ASP A 10 4.43 -7.27 -14.18
N ARG A 11 4.23 -7.38 -15.51
CA ARG A 11 2.89 -7.21 -16.12
C ARG A 11 1.87 -8.22 -15.61
N LEU A 12 2.28 -9.48 -15.43
CA LEU A 12 1.41 -10.50 -14.84
C LEU A 12 1.06 -10.20 -13.37
N ALA A 13 2.02 -9.68 -12.60
CA ALA A 13 1.78 -9.27 -11.22
C ALA A 13 0.86 -8.03 -11.16
N ASP A 14 1.00 -7.08 -12.07
CA ASP A 14 0.11 -5.92 -12.19
C ASP A 14 -1.32 -6.37 -12.56
N ALA A 15 -1.47 -7.28 -13.53
CA ALA A 15 -2.76 -7.88 -13.88
C ALA A 15 -3.38 -8.66 -12.70
N ALA A 16 -2.57 -9.33 -11.90
CA ALA A 16 -3.03 -10.02 -10.70
C ALA A 16 -3.54 -9.05 -9.62
N ILE A 17 -2.95 -7.86 -9.48
CA ILE A 17 -3.44 -6.79 -8.61
C ILE A 17 -4.84 -6.34 -9.08
N GLU A 18 -5.03 -6.12 -10.39
CA GLU A 18 -6.32 -5.73 -10.97
C GLU A 18 -7.40 -6.80 -10.72
N VAL A 19 -7.10 -8.07 -11.01
CA VAL A 19 -8.03 -9.18 -10.74
C VAL A 19 -8.40 -9.24 -9.26
N LEU A 20 -7.41 -9.14 -8.37
CA LEU A 20 -7.64 -9.20 -6.94
C LEU A 20 -8.53 -8.04 -6.45
N ALA A 21 -8.33 -6.83 -6.97
CA ALA A 21 -9.11 -5.66 -6.60
C ALA A 21 -10.57 -5.74 -7.07
N HIS A 22 -10.83 -6.33 -8.23
CA HIS A 22 -12.17 -6.36 -8.83
C HIS A 22 -12.96 -7.63 -8.50
N GLU A 23 -12.29 -8.77 -8.39
CA GLU A 23 -12.91 -10.08 -8.24
C GLU A 23 -12.65 -10.72 -6.86
N GLY A 24 -11.86 -10.04 -6.03
CA GLY A 24 -11.44 -10.54 -4.71
C GLY A 24 -10.50 -11.73 -4.77
N ALA A 25 -10.15 -12.25 -3.59
CA ALA A 25 -9.22 -13.36 -3.48
C ALA A 25 -9.71 -14.63 -4.20
N ARG A 26 -11.01 -14.88 -4.28
CA ARG A 26 -11.55 -16.06 -4.98
C ARG A 26 -11.38 -15.97 -6.49
N GLY A 27 -11.48 -14.78 -7.08
CA GLY A 27 -11.28 -14.52 -8.49
C GLY A 27 -9.83 -14.62 -8.93
N LEU A 28 -8.86 -14.50 -8.03
CA LEU A 28 -7.44 -14.57 -8.32
C LEU A 28 -7.04 -15.98 -8.76
N THR A 29 -7.14 -16.24 -10.05
CA THR A 29 -6.75 -17.49 -10.71
C THR A 29 -5.76 -17.23 -11.84
N HIS A 30 -4.93 -18.21 -12.19
CA HIS A 30 -3.99 -18.07 -13.31
C HIS A 30 -4.69 -17.71 -14.62
N ARG A 31 -5.88 -18.28 -14.86
CA ARG A 31 -6.68 -17.99 -16.05
C ARG A 31 -7.21 -16.56 -16.07
N ALA A 32 -7.69 -16.06 -14.94
CA ALA A 32 -8.16 -14.68 -14.83
C ALA A 32 -7.01 -13.69 -15.07
N VAL A 33 -5.82 -13.97 -14.52
CA VAL A 33 -4.62 -13.14 -14.72
C VAL A 33 -4.14 -13.21 -16.17
N ASP A 34 -4.14 -14.38 -16.83
CA ASP A 34 -3.82 -14.48 -18.27
C ASP A 34 -4.77 -13.60 -19.10
N ALA A 35 -6.08 -13.66 -18.80
CA ALA A 35 -7.08 -12.86 -19.51
C ALA A 35 -6.89 -11.35 -19.26
N GLN A 36 -6.68 -10.93 -18.01
CA GLN A 36 -6.45 -9.54 -17.64
C GLN A 36 -5.17 -8.97 -18.26
N ALA A 37 -4.11 -9.78 -18.33
CA ALA A 37 -2.82 -9.40 -18.92
C ALA A 37 -2.81 -9.47 -20.47
N ALA A 38 -3.90 -9.89 -21.08
CA ALA A 38 -3.98 -10.20 -22.53
C ALA A 38 -2.87 -11.17 -22.99
N GLU A 39 -2.55 -12.15 -22.17
CA GLU A 39 -1.54 -13.18 -22.44
C GLU A 39 -2.18 -14.53 -22.80
N PRO A 40 -1.51 -15.37 -23.58
CA PRO A 40 -2.00 -16.70 -23.89
C PRO A 40 -2.26 -17.57 -22.66
N PRO A 41 -3.31 -18.42 -22.66
CA PRO A 41 -3.61 -19.33 -21.55
C PRO A 41 -2.40 -20.15 -21.12
N GLY A 42 -2.17 -20.22 -19.80
CA GLY A 42 -1.03 -20.94 -19.20
C GLY A 42 0.25 -20.12 -19.09
N THR A 43 0.25 -18.84 -19.49
CA THR A 43 1.40 -17.95 -19.32
C THR A 43 1.67 -17.72 -17.84
N THR A 44 0.66 -17.31 -17.08
CA THR A 44 0.78 -17.04 -15.64
C THR A 44 1.29 -18.26 -14.86
N SER A 45 0.81 -19.46 -15.18
CA SER A 45 1.24 -20.69 -14.49
C SER A 45 2.70 -21.08 -14.77
N ARG A 46 3.32 -20.56 -15.83
CA ARG A 46 4.76 -20.75 -16.09
C ARG A 46 5.63 -19.86 -15.21
N TYR A 47 5.13 -18.66 -14.84
CA TYR A 47 5.81 -17.71 -13.95
C TYR A 47 5.52 -18.00 -12.48
N PHE A 48 4.27 -18.29 -12.17
CA PHE A 48 3.77 -18.53 -10.81
C PHE A 48 3.09 -19.90 -10.77
N ARG A 49 3.82 -20.93 -10.34
CA ARG A 49 3.35 -22.33 -10.44
C ARG A 49 2.17 -22.66 -9.55
N THR A 50 2.03 -21.95 -8.45
CA THR A 50 0.95 -22.14 -7.47
C THR A 50 0.22 -20.84 -7.19
N ARG A 51 -0.95 -20.95 -6.59
CA ARG A 51 -1.72 -19.79 -6.15
C ARG A 51 -0.97 -18.98 -5.08
N GLU A 52 -0.24 -19.66 -4.21
CA GLU A 52 0.60 -19.04 -3.18
C GLU A 52 1.72 -18.24 -3.81
N ALA A 53 2.39 -18.78 -4.84
CA ALA A 53 3.42 -18.07 -5.58
C ALA A 53 2.85 -16.84 -6.31
N LEU A 54 1.65 -16.94 -6.89
CA LEU A 54 0.95 -15.80 -7.50
C LEU A 54 0.60 -14.73 -6.45
N THR A 55 0.05 -15.14 -5.31
CA THR A 55 -0.27 -14.22 -4.22
C THR A 55 0.98 -13.53 -3.65
N ALA A 56 2.07 -14.27 -3.47
CA ALA A 56 3.35 -13.71 -3.03
C ALA A 56 3.89 -12.67 -4.03
N ALA A 57 3.75 -12.94 -5.34
CA ALA A 57 4.14 -11.99 -6.38
C ALA A 57 3.30 -10.71 -6.33
N VAL A 58 2.00 -10.79 -6.06
CA VAL A 58 1.13 -9.60 -5.84
C VAL A 58 1.64 -8.78 -4.66
N VAL A 59 1.93 -9.40 -3.51
CA VAL A 59 2.44 -8.70 -2.32
C VAL A 59 3.76 -7.98 -2.63
N GLU A 60 4.68 -8.68 -3.29
CA GLU A 60 5.99 -8.10 -3.65
C GLU A 60 5.85 -6.96 -4.66
N ARG A 61 4.94 -7.10 -5.63
CA ARG A 61 4.67 -6.04 -6.62
C ARG A 61 4.05 -4.81 -5.96
N VAL A 62 3.07 -4.98 -5.07
CA VAL A 62 2.50 -3.89 -4.26
C VAL A 62 3.60 -3.17 -3.48
N ARG A 63 4.49 -3.92 -2.82
CA ARG A 63 5.61 -3.36 -2.07
C ARG A 63 6.52 -2.52 -2.98
N THR A 64 6.91 -3.06 -4.13
CA THR A 64 7.76 -2.38 -5.12
C THR A 64 7.13 -1.07 -5.61
N LEU A 65 5.83 -1.09 -5.94
CA LEU A 65 5.10 0.08 -6.40
C LEU A 65 4.97 1.15 -5.30
N HIS A 66 4.72 0.75 -4.04
CA HIS A 66 4.71 1.67 -2.91
C HIS A 66 6.05 2.42 -2.77
N PHE A 67 7.16 1.71 -2.83
CA PHE A 67 8.48 2.35 -2.76
C PHE A 67 8.81 3.20 -4.00
N ALA A 68 8.31 2.83 -5.18
CA ALA A 68 8.49 3.64 -6.38
C ALA A 68 7.77 4.99 -6.28
N ASP A 69 6.54 5.01 -5.74
CA ASP A 69 5.77 6.25 -5.55
C ASP A 69 6.50 7.21 -4.60
N LEU A 70 7.12 6.67 -3.56
CA LEU A 70 7.89 7.48 -2.62
C LEU A 70 9.14 8.11 -3.22
N ARG A 71 9.85 7.37 -4.07
CA ARG A 71 11.01 7.92 -4.77
C ARG A 71 10.63 8.99 -5.81
N ARG A 72 9.37 9.02 -6.23
CA ARG A 72 8.83 10.07 -7.12
C ARG A 72 8.36 11.31 -6.37
N ALA A 73 8.21 11.23 -5.05
CA ALA A 73 7.97 12.41 -4.24
C ALA A 73 9.12 13.41 -4.46
N PRO A 74 8.85 14.73 -4.49
CA PRO A 74 9.86 15.74 -4.73
C PRO A 74 11.07 15.51 -3.81
N SER A 75 12.27 15.38 -4.42
CA SER A 75 13.55 15.21 -3.73
C SER A 75 13.97 16.56 -3.14
N GLY A 76 13.30 16.98 -2.06
CA GLY A 76 13.66 18.15 -1.27
C GLY A 76 13.59 17.80 0.21
N SER A 77 14.28 18.54 1.05
CA SER A 77 14.05 18.47 2.48
C SER A 77 12.58 18.81 2.75
N VAL A 78 11.81 17.82 3.20
CA VAL A 78 10.44 18.06 3.68
C VAL A 78 10.58 18.86 4.96
N GLU A 79 10.05 20.08 5.00
CA GLU A 79 10.02 20.83 6.25
C GLU A 79 9.12 20.13 7.27
N PRO A 80 9.43 20.18 8.58
CA PRO A 80 8.61 19.54 9.61
C PRO A 80 7.12 19.86 9.51
N GLY A 81 6.76 21.09 9.12
CA GLY A 81 5.39 21.53 8.93
C GLY A 81 4.69 20.94 7.68
N GLU A 82 5.44 20.43 6.73
CA GLU A 82 4.95 19.90 5.45
C GLU A 82 4.69 18.38 5.47
N VAL A 83 5.14 17.69 6.53
CA VAL A 83 4.97 16.22 6.66
C VAL A 83 3.49 15.83 6.52
N ALA A 84 2.60 16.57 7.19
CA ALA A 84 1.16 16.28 7.11
C ALA A 84 0.60 16.49 5.70
N ASP A 85 1.05 17.51 4.99
CA ASP A 85 0.61 17.81 3.62
C ASP A 85 1.14 16.74 2.65
N HIS A 86 2.38 16.30 2.82
CA HIS A 86 2.96 15.20 2.06
C HIS A 86 2.19 13.89 2.26
N LEU A 87 1.89 13.54 3.51
CA LEU A 87 1.10 12.36 3.84
C LEU A 87 -0.35 12.47 3.34
N ALA A 88 -0.95 13.67 3.37
CA ALA A 88 -2.28 13.90 2.82
C ALA A 88 -2.32 13.68 1.30
N ALA A 89 -1.29 14.14 0.58
CA ALA A 89 -1.16 13.87 -0.86
C ALA A 89 -1.03 12.37 -1.15
N MET A 90 -0.27 11.63 -0.33
CA MET A 90 -0.16 10.17 -0.43
C MET A 90 -1.50 9.46 -0.19
N VAL A 91 -2.27 9.88 0.82
CA VAL A 91 -3.60 9.35 1.11
C VAL A 91 -4.56 9.65 -0.05
N HIS A 92 -4.56 10.87 -0.56
CA HIS A 92 -5.39 11.22 -1.71
C HIS A 92 -5.02 10.38 -2.95
N ALA A 93 -3.75 10.20 -3.25
CA ALA A 93 -3.32 9.31 -4.32
C ALA A 93 -3.75 7.84 -4.08
N ALA A 94 -3.74 7.37 -2.82
CA ALA A 94 -4.17 6.03 -2.45
C ALA A 94 -5.65 5.77 -2.77
N ILE A 95 -6.51 6.78 -2.56
CA ILE A 95 -7.96 6.66 -2.79
C ILE A 95 -8.40 7.03 -4.20
N THR A 96 -7.51 7.61 -5.00
CA THR A 96 -7.76 8.02 -6.40
C THR A 96 -6.89 7.23 -7.38
N THR A 97 -5.73 7.75 -7.74
CA THR A 97 -4.84 7.19 -8.77
C THR A 97 -4.39 5.75 -8.45
N ASN A 98 -4.16 5.44 -7.18
CA ASN A 98 -3.67 4.13 -6.73
C ASN A 98 -4.79 3.26 -6.10
N ARG A 99 -6.06 3.62 -6.35
CA ARG A 99 -7.24 2.99 -5.74
C ARG A 99 -7.24 1.47 -5.89
N VAL A 100 -7.02 0.97 -7.10
CA VAL A 100 -7.03 -0.46 -7.41
C VAL A 100 -6.00 -1.22 -6.56
N ARG A 101 -4.78 -0.71 -6.48
CA ARG A 101 -3.73 -1.31 -5.66
C ARG A 101 -4.10 -1.38 -4.17
N HIS A 102 -4.74 -0.34 -3.63
CA HIS A 102 -5.14 -0.32 -2.23
C HIS A 102 -6.32 -1.25 -1.95
N LEU A 103 -7.27 -1.41 -2.88
CA LEU A 103 -8.31 -2.43 -2.79
C LEU A 103 -7.71 -3.84 -2.77
N ALA A 104 -6.74 -4.13 -3.64
CA ALA A 104 -6.03 -5.42 -3.62
C ALA A 104 -5.33 -5.67 -2.28
N VAL A 105 -4.74 -4.63 -1.65
CA VAL A 105 -4.13 -4.74 -0.31
C VAL A 105 -5.17 -5.08 0.76
N ILE A 106 -6.36 -4.47 0.72
CA ILE A 106 -7.47 -4.78 1.64
C ILE A 106 -7.88 -6.25 1.49
N GLU A 107 -8.06 -6.71 0.25
CA GLU A 107 -8.39 -8.13 -0.03
C GLU A 107 -7.32 -9.09 0.48
N LEU A 108 -6.03 -8.75 0.35
CA LEU A 108 -4.94 -9.56 0.89
C LEU A 108 -4.97 -9.63 2.42
N PHE A 109 -5.25 -8.53 3.12
CA PHE A 109 -5.38 -8.54 4.57
C PHE A 109 -6.59 -9.36 5.02
N LEU A 110 -7.72 -9.30 4.31
CA LEU A 110 -8.89 -10.13 4.59
C LEU A 110 -8.60 -11.61 4.32
N GLU A 111 -7.92 -11.94 3.24
CA GLU A 111 -7.54 -13.32 2.93
C GLU A 111 -6.55 -13.87 3.97
N ALA A 112 -5.63 -13.06 4.46
CA ALA A 112 -4.68 -13.46 5.50
C ALA A 112 -5.37 -13.89 6.82
N THR A 113 -6.57 -13.40 7.12
CA THR A 113 -7.35 -13.87 8.29
C THR A 113 -7.78 -15.33 8.16
N ARG A 114 -7.82 -15.86 6.94
CA ARG A 114 -8.25 -17.24 6.63
C ARG A 114 -7.08 -18.12 6.22
N ARG A 115 -5.93 -17.52 5.91
CA ARG A 115 -4.72 -18.19 5.38
C ARG A 115 -3.48 -17.75 6.16
N PRO A 116 -3.14 -18.48 7.23
CA PRO A 116 -1.97 -18.16 8.07
C PRO A 116 -0.66 -18.11 7.29
N GLU A 117 -0.53 -18.83 6.18
CA GLU A 117 0.63 -18.80 5.30
C GLU A 117 0.92 -17.41 4.67
N LEU A 118 -0.07 -16.51 4.64
CA LEU A 118 0.11 -15.13 4.19
C LEU A 118 0.63 -14.19 5.29
N HIS A 119 0.58 -14.58 6.57
CA HIS A 119 0.99 -13.72 7.67
C HIS A 119 2.42 -13.18 7.54
N PRO A 120 3.44 -13.97 7.16
CA PRO A 120 4.81 -13.44 7.01
C PRO A 120 4.89 -12.33 5.96
N ALA A 121 4.21 -12.51 4.81
CA ALA A 121 4.20 -11.54 3.73
C ALA A 121 3.47 -10.24 4.13
N MET A 122 2.31 -10.36 4.80
CA MET A 122 1.55 -9.22 5.31
C MET A 122 2.29 -8.47 6.41
N SER A 123 2.98 -9.20 7.30
CA SER A 123 3.83 -8.62 8.33
C SER A 123 5.01 -7.85 7.73
N ALA A 124 5.65 -8.40 6.70
CA ALA A 124 6.73 -7.73 5.99
C ALA A 124 6.25 -6.44 5.30
N LEU A 125 5.06 -6.48 4.66
CA LEU A 125 4.43 -5.28 4.06
C LEU A 125 4.18 -4.21 5.13
N ARG A 126 3.60 -4.59 6.28
CA ARG A 126 3.34 -3.65 7.39
C ARG A 126 4.63 -3.07 7.95
N SER A 127 5.65 -3.90 8.16
CA SER A 127 6.97 -3.43 8.64
C SER A 127 7.61 -2.43 7.67
N SER A 128 7.48 -2.67 6.36
CA SER A 128 7.94 -1.74 5.33
C SER A 128 7.21 -0.40 5.39
N GLN A 129 5.90 -0.40 5.62
CA GLN A 129 5.11 0.84 5.77
C GLN A 129 5.52 1.63 7.02
N ILE A 130 5.77 0.95 8.15
CA ILE A 130 6.24 1.57 9.39
C ILE A 130 7.63 2.18 9.18
N GLN A 131 8.55 1.44 8.57
CA GLN A 131 9.89 1.95 8.28
C GLN A 131 9.85 3.17 7.37
N LEU A 132 9.03 3.13 6.34
CA LEU A 132 8.80 4.24 5.45
C LEU A 132 8.30 5.48 6.18
N MET A 133 7.31 5.33 7.07
CA MET A 133 6.79 6.44 7.87
C MET A 133 7.91 7.11 8.68
N ARG A 134 8.80 6.31 9.26
CA ARG A 134 9.98 6.81 9.96
C ARG A 134 10.96 7.52 9.04
N ASP A 135 11.17 7.00 7.83
CA ASP A 135 12.09 7.61 6.86
C ASP A 135 11.57 8.97 6.35
N ILE A 136 10.26 9.11 6.11
CA ILE A 136 9.62 10.40 5.78
C ILE A 136 9.86 11.41 6.92
N HIS A 137 9.63 11.03 8.16
CA HIS A 137 9.83 11.93 9.31
C HIS A 137 11.31 12.28 9.48
N ARG A 138 12.22 11.31 9.34
CA ARG A 138 13.66 11.55 9.41
C ARG A 138 14.15 12.52 8.34
N ALA A 139 13.61 12.42 7.11
CA ALA A 139 13.92 13.35 6.03
C ALA A 139 13.47 14.79 6.36
N ALA A 140 12.48 14.96 7.22
CA ALA A 140 12.02 16.24 7.77
C ALA A 140 12.74 16.65 9.07
N GLY A 141 13.82 15.97 9.46
CA GLY A 141 14.54 16.23 10.70
C GLY A 141 13.79 15.83 11.98
N LEU A 142 12.73 14.99 11.85
CA LEU A 142 11.92 14.53 12.98
C LEU A 142 12.22 13.06 13.29
N GLU A 143 12.47 12.76 14.56
CA GLU A 143 12.59 11.37 15.02
C GLU A 143 11.22 10.85 15.45
N LEU A 144 10.83 9.69 14.89
CA LEU A 144 9.57 9.02 15.18
C LEU A 144 9.84 7.65 15.79
N ALA A 145 9.37 7.44 17.01
CA ALA A 145 9.49 6.14 17.67
C ALA A 145 8.73 5.05 16.89
N PRO A 146 9.20 3.79 16.91
CA PRO A 146 8.52 2.71 16.16
C PRO A 146 7.03 2.55 16.50
N ALA A 147 6.66 2.73 17.77
CA ALA A 147 5.26 2.64 18.21
C ALA A 147 4.39 3.79 17.64
N ASP A 148 4.92 5.00 17.61
CA ASP A 148 4.22 6.17 17.05
C ASP A 148 4.11 6.07 15.53
N ALA A 149 5.16 5.57 14.86
CA ALA A 149 5.09 5.25 13.43
C ALA A 149 4.02 4.19 13.13
N ALA A 150 3.93 3.13 13.94
CA ALA A 150 2.91 2.10 13.80
C ALA A 150 1.49 2.67 14.01
N LEU A 151 1.31 3.55 15.01
CA LEU A 151 0.04 4.23 15.26
C LEU A 151 -0.36 5.09 14.06
N LEU A 152 0.56 5.89 13.53
CA LEU A 152 0.30 6.76 12.38
C LEU A 152 -0.03 5.96 11.12
N VAL A 153 0.72 4.89 10.84
CA VAL A 153 0.42 3.96 9.74
C VAL A 153 -0.96 3.34 9.90
N THR A 154 -1.35 2.97 11.12
CA THR A 154 -2.68 2.41 11.41
C THR A 154 -3.78 3.44 11.16
N ALA A 155 -3.60 4.68 11.62
CA ALA A 155 -4.56 5.76 11.39
C ALA A 155 -4.72 6.07 9.90
N ILE A 156 -3.62 6.22 9.16
CA ILE A 156 -3.64 6.48 7.71
C ILE A 156 -4.28 5.30 6.96
N THR A 157 -3.94 4.06 7.31
CA THR A 157 -4.57 2.88 6.70
C THR A 157 -6.07 2.85 6.96
N GLY A 158 -6.50 3.23 8.17
CA GLY A 158 -7.92 3.35 8.50
C GLY A 158 -8.64 4.41 7.65
N ILE A 159 -8.04 5.59 7.49
CA ILE A 159 -8.58 6.65 6.62
C ILE A 159 -8.75 6.14 5.18
N VAL A 160 -7.71 5.53 4.61
CA VAL A 160 -7.77 4.95 3.24
C VAL A 160 -8.83 3.86 3.15
N HIS A 161 -8.89 2.96 4.14
CA HIS A 161 -9.87 1.87 4.16
C HIS A 161 -11.30 2.41 4.14
N PHE A 162 -11.65 3.34 5.04
CA PHE A 162 -13.00 3.92 5.10
C PHE A 162 -13.34 4.71 3.84
N ALA A 163 -12.40 5.49 3.30
CA ALA A 163 -12.61 6.22 2.06
C ALA A 163 -12.88 5.31 0.84
N LEU A 164 -12.29 4.10 0.83
CA LEU A 164 -12.48 3.14 -0.25
C LEU A 164 -13.75 2.29 -0.09
N THR A 165 -14.16 1.97 1.15
CA THR A 165 -15.25 1.02 1.43
C THR A 165 -16.58 1.68 1.78
N THR A 166 -16.55 2.89 2.35
CA THR A 166 -17.74 3.64 2.79
C THR A 166 -17.61 5.12 2.41
N PRO A 167 -17.47 5.46 1.11
CA PRO A 167 -17.18 6.83 0.67
C PRO A 167 -18.29 7.84 1.03
N GLU A 168 -19.53 7.38 1.24
CA GLU A 168 -20.63 8.25 1.66
C GLU A 168 -20.54 8.65 3.14
N ALA A 169 -19.83 7.90 3.95
CA ALA A 169 -19.69 8.18 5.39
C ALA A 169 -18.63 9.26 5.67
N ILE A 170 -17.64 9.38 4.78
CA ILE A 170 -16.53 10.34 4.91
C ILE A 170 -16.25 10.87 3.51
N ASP A 171 -16.56 12.15 3.27
CA ASP A 171 -16.21 12.79 2.00
C ASP A 171 -14.71 13.12 1.99
N LEU A 172 -13.95 12.42 1.17
CA LEU A 172 -12.50 12.55 1.03
C LEU A 172 -12.09 12.63 -0.47
N ARG A 173 -12.96 13.24 -1.30
CA ARG A 173 -12.75 13.29 -2.75
C ARG A 173 -11.71 14.32 -3.16
N SER A 174 -11.44 15.31 -2.32
CA SER A 174 -10.46 16.35 -2.57
C SER A 174 -9.29 16.28 -1.57
N PRO A 175 -8.10 16.78 -1.94
CA PRO A 175 -6.98 16.92 -1.01
C PRO A 175 -7.32 17.76 0.22
N ASP A 176 -8.20 18.76 0.08
CA ASP A 176 -8.57 19.68 1.17
C ASP A 176 -9.42 18.99 2.23
N GLU A 177 -10.16 17.94 1.87
CA GLU A 177 -10.94 17.11 2.80
C GLU A 177 -10.05 16.07 3.52
N VAL A 178 -9.04 15.55 2.83
CA VAL A 178 -8.08 14.58 3.38
C VAL A 178 -7.13 15.23 4.38
N ARG A 179 -6.64 16.44 4.08
CA ARG A 179 -5.60 17.15 4.83
C ARG A 179 -5.90 17.30 6.32
N PRO A 180 -7.11 17.75 6.75
CA PRO A 180 -7.40 17.93 8.18
C PRO A 180 -7.34 16.63 8.99
N LEU A 181 -7.77 15.51 8.40
CA LEU A 181 -7.74 14.20 9.07
C LEU A 181 -6.31 13.70 9.24
N VAL A 182 -5.51 13.78 8.17
CA VAL A 182 -4.11 13.39 8.22
C VAL A 182 -3.32 14.27 9.18
N ARG A 183 -3.54 15.59 9.16
CA ARG A 183 -2.89 16.52 10.09
C ARG A 183 -3.18 16.16 11.53
N ARG A 184 -4.44 15.88 11.90
CA ARG A 184 -4.79 15.42 13.24
C ARG A 184 -4.08 14.12 13.64
N ALA A 185 -3.94 13.17 12.71
CA ALA A 185 -3.21 11.94 12.98
C ALA A 185 -1.71 12.19 13.22
N VAL A 186 -1.10 13.10 12.47
CA VAL A 186 0.29 13.53 12.64
C VAL A 186 0.48 14.27 13.98
N ASP A 187 -0.39 15.24 14.28
CA ASP A 187 -0.33 16.02 15.53
C ASP A 187 -0.45 15.13 16.77
N LEU A 188 -1.25 14.07 16.70
CA LEU A 188 -1.42 13.11 17.79
C LEU A 188 -0.10 12.44 18.18
N VAL A 189 0.73 12.07 17.21
CA VAL A 189 2.01 11.42 17.47
C VAL A 189 3.10 12.44 17.82
N HIS A 190 3.11 13.63 17.19
CA HIS A 190 4.09 14.68 17.48
C HIS A 190 3.92 15.26 18.90
N THR A 191 2.69 15.46 19.38
CA THR A 191 2.42 15.94 20.73
C THR A 191 2.93 14.96 21.81
N ARG A 192 2.94 13.66 21.52
CA ARG A 192 3.51 12.64 22.42
C ARG A 192 5.03 12.73 22.49
N VAL A 193 5.69 12.92 21.34
CA VAL A 193 7.15 13.08 21.29
C VAL A 193 7.60 14.28 22.13
N ALA A 194 6.94 15.44 21.99
CA ALA A 194 7.27 16.63 22.76
C ALA A 194 7.13 16.46 24.29
N ARG A 195 6.19 15.64 24.75
CA ARG A 195 5.98 15.37 26.18
C ARG A 195 6.99 14.39 26.81
N HIS A 196 7.71 13.62 26.00
CA HIS A 196 8.72 12.64 26.49
C HIS A 196 10.15 13.22 26.49
N VAL A 197 10.34 14.39 25.86
CA VAL A 197 11.64 15.09 25.79
C VAL A 197 11.72 16.24 26.79
N ALA A 198 10.60 16.64 27.39
CA ALA A 198 10.50 17.64 28.47
C ALA A 198 10.48 16.95 29.84
#